data_b0c63c0ad68cf4965edef4ab340109b5
#
_entry.id   b0c63c0ad68cf4965edef4ab340109b5
#
_cell.length_a   1.000
_cell.length_b   1.000
_cell.length_c   1.000
_cell.angle_alpha   90.00
_cell.angle_beta   90.00
_cell.angle_gamma   90.00
#
_symmetry.space_group_name_H-M   'P 1'
#
loop_
_entity.id
_entity.type
_entity.pdbx_description
1 polymer ?
#
loop_
_entity_poly.entity_id
_entity_poly.type
_entity_poly.pdbx_seq_one_letter_code
_entity_poly.pdbx_strand_id
1 'polypeptide(L)'
;KARSSSRGRPRELIDQALAHLHEIKPIELTPLVQALVTRVEAAPAPTVRLRERPRSPWVTRALTASMFVAAGVMMVAVGDSTDLGVLVRSGAMVRGFIHANGEWWRLVSCNFIHVGGLHLMINALGLWVLGKLCEEMFGPVRTLAIFGIAGIGGFVASYLASPVGISAGASGAIFGLLGAVFAELTLHKQQHRAAWGRGMWGSLAVVAVGQVGIDFMYSGVTDQYAHAGGLAFGALLGALLSPHSRWKRIAEPVARGLAAAFVGACIWAAVMVVRTPIAKSLGTPDHAISITPALMIDAPVGWKYDGDALHDPDEMIELRFATPNAAAPFEDFTAHEKDRVHTQFDRIALATDHVVPLPQGWQGSELAVSGEDADGAGGRQHYRIVIAGKEMQGGVVLVSLEIADSMARAAPAFFTAQIASLTTVRK
;
A
#
# COMPACT_ATOMS: atom_id res chain seq x y z
N LYS A 1 -21.84 47.69 16.36
CA LYS A 1 -23.10 48.37 15.87
C LYS A 1 -23.36 48.18 14.36
N ALA A 2 -22.52 47.47 13.58
CA ALA A 2 -22.68 47.30 12.12
C ALA A 2 -23.32 45.98 11.69
N ARG A 3 -23.76 45.10 12.58
CA ARG A 3 -24.36 43.78 12.27
C ARG A 3 -25.88 43.68 12.32
N SER A 4 -26.61 44.76 12.65
CA SER A 4 -28.08 44.77 12.77
C SER A 4 -28.85 45.30 11.55
N SER A 5 -28.17 45.87 10.54
CA SER A 5 -28.83 46.48 9.38
C SER A 5 -29.01 45.58 8.16
N SER A 6 -28.41 44.36 8.12
CA SER A 6 -28.48 43.48 6.94
C SER A 6 -29.63 42.45 6.93
N ARG A 7 -30.40 42.36 8.03
CA ARG A 7 -31.50 41.39 8.14
C ARG A 7 -32.84 41.89 7.59
N GLY A 8 -33.00 43.20 7.37
CA GLY A 8 -34.25 43.80 6.86
C GLY A 8 -34.34 43.79 5.32
N ARG A 9 -33.26 44.04 4.62
CA ARG A 9 -33.26 44.20 3.16
C ARG A 9 -33.84 43.04 2.32
N PRO A 10 -33.62 41.77 2.64
CA PRO A 10 -34.24 40.69 1.86
C PRO A 10 -35.76 40.64 1.98
N ARG A 11 -36.33 41.03 3.13
CA ARG A 11 -37.79 41.07 3.30
C ARG A 11 -38.42 42.21 2.54
N GLU A 12 -37.85 43.41 2.62
CA GLU A 12 -38.34 44.57 1.87
C GLU A 12 -38.33 44.35 0.36
N LEU A 13 -37.28 43.68 -0.17
CA LEU A 13 -37.21 43.31 -1.59
C LEU A 13 -38.27 42.27 -1.97
N ILE A 14 -38.55 41.31 -1.08
CA ILE A 14 -39.60 40.31 -1.29
C ILE A 14 -40.97 40.97 -1.25
N ASP A 15 -41.23 41.87 -0.27
CA ASP A 15 -42.50 42.57 -0.15
C ASP A 15 -42.74 43.55 -1.32
N GLN A 16 -41.68 44.21 -1.84
CA GLN A 16 -41.75 45.03 -3.07
C GLN A 16 -42.03 44.17 -4.30
N ALA A 17 -41.37 42.99 -4.44
CA ALA A 17 -41.62 42.06 -5.53
C ALA A 17 -43.04 41.48 -5.47
N LEU A 18 -43.56 41.20 -4.28
CA LEU A 18 -44.94 40.73 -4.09
C LEU A 18 -45.96 41.82 -4.39
N ALA A 19 -45.70 43.07 -4.02
CA ALA A 19 -46.57 44.21 -4.35
C ALA A 19 -46.66 44.43 -5.86
N HIS A 20 -45.52 44.31 -6.61
CA HIS A 20 -45.49 44.36 -8.07
C HIS A 20 -46.25 43.21 -8.73
N LEU A 21 -46.24 42.00 -8.16
CA LEU A 21 -46.99 40.86 -8.67
C LEU A 21 -48.53 41.10 -8.56
N HIS A 22 -49.03 41.93 -7.64
CA HIS A 22 -50.45 42.26 -7.51
C HIS A 22 -50.92 43.27 -8.55
N GLU A 23 -49.99 44.00 -9.21
CA GLU A 23 -50.31 44.94 -10.28
C GLU A 23 -50.38 44.31 -11.70
N ILE A 24 -49.95 43.02 -11.79
CA ILE A 24 -50.00 42.32 -13.09
C ILE A 24 -51.44 41.89 -13.37
N LYS A 25 -52.05 42.46 -14.40
CA LYS A 25 -53.36 42.01 -14.90
C LYS A 25 -53.33 40.50 -15.18
N PRO A 26 -54.41 39.77 -14.81
CA PRO A 26 -54.47 38.34 -15.09
C PRO A 26 -54.26 38.10 -16.58
N ILE A 27 -53.19 37.40 -16.94
CA ILE A 27 -52.97 36.95 -18.31
C ILE A 27 -53.96 35.84 -18.56
N GLU A 28 -54.85 36.01 -19.55
CA GLU A 28 -55.67 34.88 -20.05
C GLU A 28 -54.75 33.78 -20.60
N LEU A 29 -54.58 32.74 -19.83
CA LEU A 29 -53.78 31.61 -20.20
C LEU A 29 -54.49 30.84 -21.33
N THR A 30 -53.82 30.56 -22.42
CA THR A 30 -54.36 29.67 -23.45
C THR A 30 -54.71 28.31 -22.81
N PRO A 31 -55.73 27.58 -23.32
CA PRO A 31 -56.14 26.29 -22.79
C PRO A 31 -54.99 25.30 -22.59
N LEU A 32 -53.98 25.34 -23.46
CA LEU A 32 -52.77 24.54 -23.38
C LEU A 32 -51.91 24.93 -22.16
N VAL A 33 -51.72 26.21 -21.90
CA VAL A 33 -50.94 26.71 -20.76
C VAL A 33 -51.68 26.43 -19.47
N GLN A 34 -53.00 26.53 -19.45
CA GLN A 34 -53.84 26.24 -18.30
C GLN A 34 -53.79 24.74 -17.95
N ALA A 35 -53.82 23.84 -18.97
CA ALA A 35 -53.65 22.41 -18.76
C ALA A 35 -52.26 22.08 -18.25
N LEU A 36 -51.17 22.75 -18.67
CA LEU A 36 -49.84 22.62 -18.19
C LEU A 36 -49.67 23.08 -16.71
N VAL A 37 -50.27 24.23 -16.35
CA VAL A 37 -50.28 24.75 -14.97
C VAL A 37 -50.99 23.79 -14.05
N THR A 38 -52.19 23.32 -14.43
CA THR A 38 -52.95 22.30 -13.64
C THR A 38 -52.17 21.01 -13.49
N ARG A 39 -51.40 20.58 -14.53
CA ARG A 39 -50.59 19.38 -14.47
C ARG A 39 -49.34 19.58 -13.58
N VAL A 40 -48.78 20.79 -13.53
CA VAL A 40 -47.66 21.13 -12.63
C VAL A 40 -48.16 21.26 -11.20
N GLU A 41 -49.32 21.82 -10.97
CA GLU A 41 -49.95 21.95 -9.64
C GLU A 41 -50.41 20.61 -9.09
N ALA A 42 -50.89 19.70 -9.95
CA ALA A 42 -51.25 18.32 -9.58
C ALA A 42 -50.03 17.40 -9.43
N ALA A 43 -48.85 17.79 -9.94
CA ALA A 43 -47.62 17.04 -9.70
C ALA A 43 -47.27 17.14 -8.20
N PRO A 44 -47.02 16.00 -7.51
CA PRO A 44 -46.56 16.08 -6.13
C PRO A 44 -45.34 17.00 -6.08
N ALA A 45 -45.41 18.02 -5.24
CA ALA A 45 -44.35 18.99 -5.03
C ALA A 45 -43.02 18.21 -4.96
N PRO A 46 -42.02 18.54 -5.78
CA PRO A 46 -40.74 17.88 -5.66
C PRO A 46 -40.34 18.04 -4.19
N THR A 47 -40.38 16.95 -3.45
CA THR A 47 -39.83 16.92 -2.11
C THR A 47 -38.36 17.23 -2.27
N VAL A 48 -38.00 18.51 -2.29
CA VAL A 48 -36.64 18.95 -2.05
C VAL A 48 -36.37 18.49 -0.63
N ARG A 49 -35.90 17.24 -0.49
CA ARG A 49 -35.28 16.81 0.76
C ARG A 49 -34.13 17.79 0.91
N LEU A 50 -34.34 18.80 1.78
CA LEU A 50 -33.25 19.62 2.25
C LEU A 50 -32.18 18.62 2.67
N ARG A 51 -31.06 18.63 1.92
CA ARG A 51 -29.93 17.71 2.12
C ARG A 51 -29.67 17.73 3.62
N GLU A 52 -29.96 16.60 4.30
CA GLU A 52 -29.63 16.46 5.72
C GLU A 52 -28.18 16.92 5.85
N ARG A 53 -27.87 17.70 6.89
CA ARG A 53 -26.52 18.24 7.11
C ARG A 53 -25.52 17.13 6.79
N PRO A 54 -24.49 17.40 5.97
CA PRO A 54 -23.54 16.36 5.58
C PRO A 54 -23.02 15.71 6.85
N ARG A 55 -23.26 14.43 6.99
CA ARG A 55 -22.77 13.66 8.14
C ARG A 55 -21.27 13.82 8.18
N SER A 56 -20.73 14.07 9.38
CA SER A 56 -19.28 14.13 9.55
C SER A 56 -18.64 12.84 9.02
N PRO A 57 -17.66 12.91 8.09
CA PRO A 57 -17.02 11.72 7.52
C PRO A 57 -16.06 11.08 8.54
N TRP A 58 -16.62 10.49 9.59
CA TRP A 58 -15.84 10.00 10.72
C TRP A 58 -15.00 8.76 10.40
N VAL A 59 -15.49 7.87 9.51
CA VAL A 59 -14.72 6.70 9.07
C VAL A 59 -13.51 7.14 8.26
N THR A 60 -13.69 8.07 7.32
CA THR A 60 -12.59 8.64 6.54
C THR A 60 -11.54 9.26 7.47
N ARG A 61 -11.99 10.03 8.48
CA ARG A 61 -11.08 10.63 9.48
C ARG A 61 -10.34 9.57 10.29
N ALA A 62 -11.05 8.53 10.75
CA ALA A 62 -10.47 7.45 11.54
C ALA A 62 -9.42 6.67 10.72
N LEU A 63 -9.73 6.33 9.47
CA LEU A 63 -8.80 5.65 8.57
C LEU A 63 -7.58 6.52 8.25
N THR A 64 -7.79 7.81 7.95
CA THR A 64 -6.66 8.73 7.74
C THR A 64 -5.80 8.85 8.99
N ALA A 65 -6.41 9.05 10.16
CA ALA A 65 -5.68 9.11 11.42
C ALA A 65 -4.90 7.81 11.70
N SER A 66 -5.49 6.64 11.42
CA SER A 66 -4.79 5.35 11.62
C SER A 66 -3.55 5.20 10.74
N MET A 67 -3.55 5.73 9.50
CA MET A 67 -2.38 5.76 8.63
C MET A 67 -1.24 6.59 9.25
N PHE A 68 -1.56 7.80 9.77
CA PHE A 68 -0.56 8.64 10.43
C PHE A 68 -0.06 8.04 11.73
N VAL A 69 -0.93 7.40 12.52
CA VAL A 69 -0.54 6.69 13.74
C VAL A 69 0.39 5.52 13.40
N ALA A 70 0.04 4.72 12.40
CA ALA A 70 0.90 3.61 11.96
C ALA A 70 2.27 4.11 11.49
N ALA A 71 2.32 5.19 10.69
CA ALA A 71 3.57 5.81 10.26
C ALA A 71 4.39 6.35 11.44
N GLY A 72 3.76 7.03 12.39
CA GLY A 72 4.42 7.53 13.60
C GLY A 72 4.99 6.40 14.46
N VAL A 73 4.22 5.33 14.68
CA VAL A 73 4.68 4.14 15.41
C VAL A 73 5.86 3.49 14.67
N MET A 74 5.76 3.33 13.35
CA MET A 74 6.85 2.76 12.54
C MET A 74 8.13 3.58 12.68
N MET A 75 8.05 4.91 12.53
CA MET A 75 9.22 5.79 12.63
C MET A 75 9.87 5.76 14.01
N VAL A 76 9.08 5.72 15.08
CA VAL A 76 9.60 5.76 16.47
C VAL A 76 10.10 4.39 16.91
N ALA A 77 9.36 3.31 16.61
CA ALA A 77 9.65 1.98 17.15
C ALA A 77 10.54 1.13 16.25
N VAL A 78 10.56 1.38 14.93
CA VAL A 78 11.23 0.52 13.95
C VAL A 78 12.32 1.25 13.19
N GLY A 79 12.05 2.45 12.66
CA GLY A 79 13.02 3.28 11.96
C GLY A 79 12.45 4.05 10.77
N ASP A 80 13.31 4.45 9.84
CA ASP A 80 12.94 5.23 8.65
C ASP A 80 12.04 4.43 7.72
N SER A 81 10.94 5.06 7.32
CA SER A 81 9.93 4.46 6.42
C SER A 81 10.38 4.32 4.96
N THR A 82 11.55 4.81 4.61
CA THR A 82 12.17 4.58 3.30
C THR A 82 13.07 3.33 3.28
N ASP A 83 13.42 2.80 4.45
CA ASP A 83 14.22 1.57 4.58
C ASP A 83 13.33 0.33 4.36
N LEU A 84 13.73 -0.52 3.42
CA LEU A 84 13.01 -1.73 3.04
C LEU A 84 12.79 -2.68 4.24
N GLY A 85 13.81 -2.90 5.05
CA GLY A 85 13.71 -3.78 6.22
C GLY A 85 12.81 -3.21 7.30
N VAL A 86 12.71 -1.87 7.42
CA VAL A 86 11.73 -1.21 8.30
C VAL A 86 10.31 -1.46 7.81
N LEU A 87 10.05 -1.35 6.51
CA LEU A 87 8.75 -1.65 5.91
C LEU A 87 8.34 -3.10 6.14
N VAL A 88 9.24 -4.05 5.87
CA VAL A 88 9.02 -5.48 6.05
C VAL A 88 8.72 -5.83 7.51
N ARG A 89 9.50 -5.28 8.45
CA ARG A 89 9.30 -5.46 9.91
C ARG A 89 8.01 -4.83 10.41
N SER A 90 7.56 -3.75 9.77
CA SER A 90 6.32 -3.04 10.11
C SER A 90 5.07 -3.69 9.52
N GLY A 91 5.21 -4.69 8.66
CA GLY A 91 4.08 -5.46 8.14
C GLY A 91 3.71 -5.16 6.70
N ALA A 92 4.64 -4.69 5.86
CA ALA A 92 4.48 -4.67 4.40
C ALA A 92 4.16 -6.07 3.87
N MET A 93 3.43 -6.16 2.78
CA MET A 93 3.18 -7.40 2.07
C MET A 93 4.51 -7.90 1.50
N VAL A 94 4.88 -9.13 1.84
CA VAL A 94 6.05 -9.83 1.35
C VAL A 94 5.58 -11.19 0.86
N ARG A 95 5.68 -11.43 -0.44
CA ARG A 95 5.11 -12.63 -1.08
C ARG A 95 5.71 -13.92 -0.53
N GLY A 96 7.04 -13.97 -0.40
CA GLY A 96 7.73 -15.15 0.12
C GLY A 96 7.32 -15.50 1.53
N PHE A 97 7.14 -14.50 2.42
CA PHE A 97 6.70 -14.75 3.78
C PHE A 97 5.26 -15.25 3.87
N ILE A 98 4.39 -14.75 2.99
CA ILE A 98 3.03 -15.27 2.88
C ILE A 98 3.06 -16.73 2.41
N HIS A 99 3.85 -17.02 1.37
CA HIS A 99 3.93 -18.36 0.77
C HIS A 99 4.58 -19.38 1.69
N ALA A 100 5.75 -19.05 2.25
CA ALA A 100 6.53 -19.98 3.06
C ALA A 100 6.01 -20.11 4.50
N ASN A 101 5.56 -18.99 5.11
CA ASN A 101 5.27 -18.94 6.55
C ASN A 101 3.77 -18.75 6.84
N GLY A 102 2.92 -18.57 5.81
CA GLY A 102 1.49 -18.31 6.01
C GLY A 102 1.20 -16.96 6.65
N GLU A 103 2.01 -15.94 6.42
CA GLU A 103 1.87 -14.61 7.03
C GLU A 103 0.76 -13.78 6.35
N TRP A 104 -0.44 -14.37 6.19
CA TRP A 104 -1.60 -13.75 5.53
C TRP A 104 -2.07 -12.43 6.17
N TRP A 105 -1.71 -12.20 7.41
CA TRP A 105 -1.98 -10.95 8.12
C TRP A 105 -1.34 -9.74 7.44
N ARG A 106 -0.28 -9.94 6.65
CA ARG A 106 0.38 -8.90 5.87
C ARG A 106 -0.50 -8.29 4.80
N LEU A 107 -1.48 -9.03 4.27
CA LEU A 107 -2.49 -8.49 3.32
C LEU A 107 -3.39 -7.42 3.97
N VAL A 108 -3.43 -7.37 5.29
CA VAL A 108 -4.19 -6.37 6.05
C VAL A 108 -3.29 -5.22 6.49
N SER A 109 -2.16 -5.52 7.17
CA SER A 109 -1.26 -4.51 7.73
C SER A 109 -0.66 -3.60 6.66
N CYS A 110 -0.31 -4.13 5.50
CA CYS A 110 0.30 -3.39 4.40
C CYS A 110 -0.54 -2.19 3.92
N ASN A 111 -1.87 -2.21 4.12
CA ASN A 111 -2.74 -1.07 3.81
C ASN A 111 -2.45 0.19 4.67
N PHE A 112 -1.73 0.05 5.77
CA PHE A 112 -1.42 1.14 6.69
C PHE A 112 0.06 1.55 6.68
N ILE A 113 0.90 0.76 5.99
CA ILE A 113 2.34 1.00 5.86
C ILE A 113 2.61 1.81 4.60
N HIS A 114 3.49 2.81 4.68
CA HIS A 114 3.78 3.71 3.56
C HIS A 114 5.27 3.96 3.43
N VAL A 115 5.75 3.98 2.19
CA VAL A 115 7.13 4.26 1.82
C VAL A 115 7.35 5.77 1.83
N GLY A 116 7.97 6.30 2.87
CA GLY A 116 8.25 7.73 2.99
C GLY A 116 7.02 8.61 3.20
N GLY A 117 7.28 9.87 3.57
CA GLY A 117 6.24 10.83 3.91
C GLY A 117 5.39 11.27 2.71
N LEU A 118 5.99 11.39 1.51
CA LEU A 118 5.26 11.80 0.31
C LEU A 118 4.19 10.79 -0.10
N HIS A 119 4.54 9.50 -0.10
CA HIS A 119 3.58 8.42 -0.39
C HIS A 119 2.42 8.40 0.62
N LEU A 120 2.71 8.56 1.92
CA LEU A 120 1.70 8.71 2.95
C LEU A 120 0.76 9.91 2.67
N MET A 121 1.31 11.07 2.33
CA MET A 121 0.52 12.27 2.09
C MET A 121 -0.39 12.15 0.87
N ILE A 122 0.11 11.56 -0.24
CA ILE A 122 -0.69 11.32 -1.45
C ILE A 122 -1.85 10.35 -1.13
N ASN A 123 -1.59 9.27 -0.40
CA ASN A 123 -2.62 8.32 0.02
C ASN A 123 -3.64 8.97 0.98
N ALA A 124 -3.18 9.76 1.95
CA ALA A 124 -4.04 10.48 2.87
C ALA A 124 -4.97 11.47 2.15
N LEU A 125 -4.45 12.19 1.15
CA LEU A 125 -5.25 13.10 0.32
C LEU A 125 -6.27 12.32 -0.53
N GLY A 126 -5.86 11.24 -1.19
CA GLY A 126 -6.75 10.37 -1.97
C GLY A 126 -7.87 9.79 -1.10
N LEU A 127 -7.53 9.27 0.07
CA LEU A 127 -8.50 8.76 1.04
C LEU A 127 -9.43 9.88 1.55
N TRP A 128 -8.91 11.07 1.81
CA TRP A 128 -9.74 12.20 2.23
C TRP A 128 -10.79 12.58 1.20
N VAL A 129 -10.42 12.63 -0.08
CA VAL A 129 -11.32 13.00 -1.17
C VAL A 129 -12.32 11.88 -1.47
N LEU A 130 -11.82 10.68 -1.77
CA LEU A 130 -12.66 9.55 -2.19
C LEU A 130 -13.42 8.92 -1.02
N GLY A 131 -12.81 8.86 0.16
CA GLY A 131 -13.45 8.36 1.37
C GLY A 131 -14.64 9.21 1.79
N LYS A 132 -14.48 10.54 1.80
CA LYS A 132 -15.57 11.47 2.06
C LYS A 132 -16.71 11.31 1.06
N LEU A 133 -16.39 11.20 -0.23
CA LEU A 133 -17.38 10.99 -1.28
C LEU A 133 -18.10 9.66 -1.11
N CYS A 134 -17.37 8.60 -0.87
CA CYS A 134 -17.91 7.26 -0.63
C CYS A 134 -18.79 7.23 0.63
N GLU A 135 -18.35 7.88 1.73
CA GLU A 135 -19.12 7.95 2.97
C GLU A 135 -20.41 8.74 2.81
N GLU A 136 -20.43 9.77 1.95
CA GLU A 136 -21.62 10.52 1.59
C GLU A 136 -22.62 9.66 0.76
N MET A 137 -22.11 8.82 -0.15
CA MET A 137 -22.93 7.99 -1.04
C MET A 137 -23.42 6.71 -0.37
N PHE A 138 -22.57 6.01 0.35
CA PHE A 138 -22.81 4.68 0.91
C PHE A 138 -23.09 4.69 2.42
N GLY A 139 -22.65 5.73 3.10
CA GLY A 139 -22.62 5.81 4.57
C GLY A 139 -21.39 5.14 5.17
N PRO A 140 -21.11 5.40 6.47
CA PRO A 140 -19.81 5.05 7.09
C PRO A 140 -19.51 3.55 7.11
N VAL A 141 -20.47 2.72 7.47
CA VAL A 141 -20.26 1.27 7.62
C VAL A 141 -19.93 0.61 6.29
N ARG A 142 -20.64 0.97 5.21
CA ARG A 142 -20.37 0.42 3.88
C ARG A 142 -19.03 0.93 3.35
N THR A 143 -18.69 2.19 3.60
CA THR A 143 -17.38 2.75 3.23
C THR A 143 -16.25 1.99 3.91
N LEU A 144 -16.37 1.68 5.20
CA LEU A 144 -15.38 0.88 5.92
C LEU A 144 -15.25 -0.53 5.35
N ALA A 145 -16.39 -1.18 5.04
CA ALA A 145 -16.41 -2.50 4.43
C ALA A 145 -15.74 -2.49 3.04
N ILE A 146 -16.08 -1.49 2.20
CA ILE A 146 -15.51 -1.34 0.85
C ILE A 146 -14.01 -1.11 0.95
N PHE A 147 -13.57 -0.14 1.76
CA PHE A 147 -12.15 0.16 1.96
C PHE A 147 -11.37 -1.09 2.37
N GLY A 148 -11.84 -1.78 3.41
CA GLY A 148 -11.13 -2.92 3.97
C GLY A 148 -11.06 -4.12 3.01
N ILE A 149 -12.19 -4.53 2.48
CA ILE A 149 -12.26 -5.72 1.63
C ILE A 149 -11.63 -5.47 0.26
N ALA A 150 -11.82 -4.27 -0.32
CA ALA A 150 -11.17 -3.94 -1.59
C ALA A 150 -9.65 -3.77 -1.42
N GLY A 151 -9.18 -3.23 -0.30
CA GLY A 151 -7.75 -3.15 0.01
C GLY A 151 -7.11 -4.55 0.13
N ILE A 152 -7.73 -5.45 0.89
CA ILE A 152 -7.27 -6.85 0.98
C ILE A 152 -7.34 -7.52 -0.41
N GLY A 153 -8.43 -7.34 -1.16
CA GLY A 153 -8.60 -7.89 -2.50
C GLY A 153 -7.55 -7.38 -3.50
N GLY A 154 -7.17 -6.11 -3.38
CA GLY A 154 -6.07 -5.52 -4.15
C GLY A 154 -4.74 -6.22 -3.86
N PHE A 155 -4.39 -6.40 -2.58
CA PHE A 155 -3.17 -7.10 -2.22
C PHE A 155 -3.21 -8.61 -2.51
N VAL A 156 -4.38 -9.24 -2.52
CA VAL A 156 -4.53 -10.60 -3.06
C VAL A 156 -4.22 -10.64 -4.55
N ALA A 157 -4.69 -9.67 -5.32
CA ALA A 157 -4.37 -9.58 -6.75
C ALA A 157 -2.86 -9.35 -6.97
N SER A 158 -2.25 -8.49 -6.18
CA SER A 158 -0.80 -8.28 -6.17
C SER A 158 -0.05 -9.56 -5.81
N TYR A 159 -0.41 -10.23 -4.73
CA TYR A 159 0.19 -11.50 -4.33
C TYR A 159 0.18 -12.55 -5.45
N LEU A 160 -0.92 -12.61 -6.22
CA LEU A 160 -1.09 -13.62 -7.27
C LEU A 160 -0.39 -13.27 -8.59
N ALA A 161 -0.30 -11.99 -8.93
CA ALA A 161 0.04 -11.56 -10.30
C ALA A 161 1.21 -10.57 -10.39
N SER A 162 1.54 -9.81 -9.33
CA SER A 162 2.62 -8.81 -9.40
C SER A 162 3.99 -9.47 -9.51
N PRO A 163 4.91 -9.01 -10.35
CA PRO A 163 6.30 -9.43 -10.33
C PRO A 163 7.05 -8.91 -9.09
N VAL A 164 6.56 -7.84 -8.48
CA VAL A 164 7.17 -7.22 -7.28
C VAL A 164 6.83 -8.04 -6.05
N GLY A 165 7.85 -8.50 -5.32
CA GLY A 165 7.70 -9.35 -4.12
C GLY A 165 7.18 -8.60 -2.91
N ILE A 166 7.38 -7.26 -2.83
CA ILE A 166 7.07 -6.43 -1.67
C ILE A 166 6.12 -5.30 -2.08
N SER A 167 5.08 -5.06 -1.29
CA SER A 167 4.12 -3.99 -1.54
C SER A 167 3.55 -3.41 -0.25
N ALA A 168 3.26 -2.09 -0.25
CA ALA A 168 2.69 -1.38 0.88
C ALA A 168 1.98 -0.10 0.42
N GLY A 169 0.92 0.29 1.13
CA GLY A 169 0.17 1.52 0.88
C GLY A 169 -1.34 1.32 0.86
N ALA A 170 -2.10 2.35 1.21
CA ALA A 170 -3.55 2.32 1.18
C ALA A 170 -4.14 2.45 -0.23
N SER A 171 -3.29 2.61 -1.25
CA SER A 171 -3.74 2.94 -2.62
C SER A 171 -4.70 1.91 -3.21
N GLY A 172 -4.47 0.61 -3.02
CA GLY A 172 -5.40 -0.44 -3.43
C GLY A 172 -6.81 -0.25 -2.85
N ALA A 173 -6.91 0.07 -1.55
CA ALA A 173 -8.18 0.36 -0.90
C ALA A 173 -8.82 1.66 -1.41
N ILE A 174 -8.02 2.69 -1.69
CA ILE A 174 -8.48 3.97 -2.25
C ILE A 174 -9.01 3.77 -3.68
N PHE A 175 -8.34 2.96 -4.51
CA PHE A 175 -8.88 2.52 -5.79
C PHE A 175 -10.17 1.72 -5.63
N GLY A 176 -10.29 0.96 -4.54
CA GLY A 176 -11.53 0.29 -4.18
C GLY A 176 -12.69 1.28 -3.95
N LEU A 177 -12.44 2.37 -3.22
CA LEU A 177 -13.43 3.44 -3.05
C LEU A 177 -13.79 4.09 -4.39
N LEU A 178 -12.82 4.34 -5.25
CA LEU A 178 -13.04 4.85 -6.61
C LEU A 178 -13.92 3.90 -7.43
N GLY A 179 -13.61 2.60 -7.43
CA GLY A 179 -14.40 1.57 -8.10
C GLY A 179 -15.85 1.52 -7.63
N ALA A 180 -16.06 1.61 -6.29
CA ALA A 180 -17.39 1.64 -5.71
C ALA A 180 -18.19 2.86 -6.16
N VAL A 181 -17.57 4.05 -6.16
CA VAL A 181 -18.20 5.28 -6.64
C VAL A 181 -18.55 5.17 -8.12
N PHE A 182 -17.66 4.65 -8.96
CA PHE A 182 -17.96 4.40 -10.39
C PHE A 182 -19.14 3.45 -10.57
N ALA A 183 -19.18 2.33 -9.85
CA ALA A 183 -20.28 1.38 -9.92
C ALA A 183 -21.61 2.04 -9.53
N GLU A 184 -21.63 2.78 -8.42
CA GLU A 184 -22.82 3.47 -7.92
C GLU A 184 -23.35 4.51 -8.93
N LEU A 185 -22.45 5.36 -9.45
CA LEU A 185 -22.82 6.37 -10.42
C LEU A 185 -23.29 5.78 -11.76
N THR A 186 -22.79 4.61 -12.12
CA THR A 186 -23.16 3.93 -13.38
C THR A 186 -24.52 3.24 -13.24
N LEU A 187 -24.67 2.44 -12.19
CA LEU A 187 -25.86 1.61 -11.98
C LEU A 187 -27.07 2.42 -11.51
N HIS A 188 -26.84 3.49 -10.74
CA HIS A 188 -27.89 4.33 -10.14
C HIS A 188 -27.84 5.78 -10.64
N LYS A 189 -27.57 5.94 -11.93
CA LYS A 189 -27.37 7.22 -12.61
C LYS A 189 -28.49 8.22 -12.39
N GLN A 190 -29.75 7.76 -12.35
CA GLN A 190 -30.90 8.63 -12.19
C GLN A 190 -30.98 9.25 -10.77
N GLN A 191 -30.60 8.49 -9.75
CA GLN A 191 -30.61 8.93 -8.36
C GLN A 191 -29.55 10.00 -8.07
N HIS A 192 -28.45 9.95 -8.81
CA HIS A 192 -27.30 10.83 -8.61
C HIS A 192 -27.28 12.04 -9.58
N ARG A 193 -28.09 12.02 -10.65
CA ARG A 193 -28.05 13.04 -11.72
C ARG A 193 -28.30 14.46 -11.22
N ALA A 194 -29.19 14.63 -10.27
CA ALA A 194 -29.54 15.96 -9.73
C ALA A 194 -28.46 16.49 -8.74
N ALA A 195 -27.80 15.57 -8.02
CA ALA A 195 -26.86 15.95 -6.96
C ALA A 195 -25.43 16.17 -7.47
N TRP A 196 -25.01 15.42 -8.49
CA TRP A 196 -23.60 15.29 -8.85
C TRP A 196 -23.24 15.78 -10.26
N GLY A 197 -24.21 16.11 -11.11
CA GLY A 197 -23.99 16.71 -12.43
C GLY A 197 -22.95 16.01 -13.33
N ARG A 198 -22.74 16.57 -14.55
CA ARG A 198 -21.76 16.03 -15.50
C ARG A 198 -20.29 16.23 -15.07
N GLY A 199 -20.03 17.29 -14.29
CA GLY A 199 -18.68 17.63 -13.85
C GLY A 199 -18.03 16.57 -12.92
N MET A 200 -18.83 15.85 -12.15
CA MET A 200 -18.33 14.76 -11.28
C MET A 200 -17.67 13.65 -12.11
N TRP A 201 -18.31 13.20 -13.20
CA TRP A 201 -17.75 12.18 -14.09
C TRP A 201 -16.41 12.61 -14.67
N GLY A 202 -16.32 13.88 -15.09
CA GLY A 202 -15.07 14.45 -15.61
C GLY A 202 -13.96 14.45 -14.56
N SER A 203 -14.27 14.87 -13.33
CA SER A 203 -13.29 14.89 -12.23
C SER A 203 -12.80 13.49 -11.86
N LEU A 204 -13.71 12.51 -11.76
CA LEU A 204 -13.33 11.12 -11.46
C LEU A 204 -12.52 10.49 -12.60
N ALA A 205 -12.89 10.78 -13.86
CA ALA A 205 -12.14 10.32 -15.02
C ALA A 205 -10.71 10.90 -15.04
N VAL A 206 -10.55 12.19 -14.74
CA VAL A 206 -9.22 12.82 -14.64
C VAL A 206 -8.38 12.16 -13.53
N VAL A 207 -8.96 11.90 -12.36
CA VAL A 207 -8.26 11.20 -11.28
C VAL A 207 -7.84 9.79 -11.70
N ALA A 208 -8.77 9.02 -12.31
CA ALA A 208 -8.49 7.66 -12.75
C ALA A 208 -7.42 7.61 -13.85
N VAL A 209 -7.53 8.47 -14.88
CA VAL A 209 -6.57 8.54 -16.00
C VAL A 209 -5.22 9.06 -15.51
N GLY A 210 -5.21 10.06 -14.62
CA GLY A 210 -3.98 10.59 -14.04
C GLY A 210 -3.22 9.52 -13.24
N GLN A 211 -3.96 8.72 -12.46
CA GLN A 211 -3.34 7.63 -11.71
C GLN A 211 -2.81 6.51 -12.61
N VAL A 212 -3.55 6.10 -13.63
CA VAL A 212 -3.05 5.13 -14.63
C VAL A 212 -1.78 5.65 -15.30
N GLY A 213 -1.73 6.96 -15.59
CA GLY A 213 -0.51 7.60 -16.11
C GLY A 213 0.68 7.51 -15.15
N ILE A 214 0.45 7.77 -13.86
CA ILE A 214 1.46 7.64 -12.81
C ILE A 214 1.92 6.17 -12.70
N ASP A 215 0.99 5.22 -12.67
CA ASP A 215 1.30 3.79 -12.59
C ASP A 215 2.16 3.32 -13.78
N PHE A 216 1.89 3.86 -14.96
CA PHE A 216 2.66 3.55 -16.17
C PHE A 216 4.07 4.18 -16.12
N MET A 217 4.17 5.45 -15.67
CA MET A 217 5.45 6.15 -15.57
C MET A 217 6.37 5.56 -14.48
N TYR A 218 5.78 5.04 -13.40
CA TYR A 218 6.49 4.49 -12.24
C TYR A 218 6.20 3.00 -12.04
N SER A 219 6.18 2.24 -13.14
CA SER A 219 5.79 0.82 -13.14
C SER A 219 6.67 -0.10 -12.27
N GLY A 220 7.88 0.33 -11.91
CA GLY A 220 8.76 -0.37 -10.97
C GLY A 220 8.52 -0.02 -9.49
N VAL A 221 7.72 1.04 -9.21
CA VAL A 221 7.54 1.59 -7.85
C VAL A 221 6.10 1.45 -7.38
N THR A 222 5.13 1.52 -8.31
CA THR A 222 3.70 1.41 -8.01
C THR A 222 3.19 0.00 -8.25
N ASP A 223 2.36 -0.49 -7.33
CA ASP A 223 1.73 -1.82 -7.44
C ASP A 223 0.44 -1.75 -8.26
N GLN A 224 0.59 -1.84 -9.58
CA GLN A 224 -0.53 -1.77 -10.54
C GLN A 224 -1.56 -2.89 -10.32
N TYR A 225 -1.13 -4.05 -9.86
CA TYR A 225 -2.01 -5.20 -9.58
C TYR A 225 -2.87 -4.95 -8.35
N ALA A 226 -2.29 -4.35 -7.29
CA ALA A 226 -3.06 -3.93 -6.13
C ALA A 226 -4.09 -2.85 -6.50
N HIS A 227 -3.73 -1.90 -7.37
CA HIS A 227 -4.63 -0.85 -7.86
C HIS A 227 -5.78 -1.44 -8.69
N ALA A 228 -5.48 -2.27 -9.69
CA ALA A 228 -6.47 -2.90 -10.54
C ALA A 228 -7.40 -3.84 -9.75
N GLY A 229 -6.82 -4.67 -8.87
CA GLY A 229 -7.57 -5.54 -7.98
C GLY A 229 -8.49 -4.76 -7.05
N GLY A 230 -7.94 -3.71 -6.39
CA GLY A 230 -8.71 -2.83 -5.53
C GLY A 230 -9.90 -2.20 -6.25
N LEU A 231 -9.67 -1.63 -7.44
CA LEU A 231 -10.72 -1.04 -8.29
C LEU A 231 -11.82 -2.05 -8.60
N ALA A 232 -11.45 -3.27 -9.02
CA ALA A 232 -12.39 -4.33 -9.39
C ALA A 232 -13.22 -4.81 -8.18
N PHE A 233 -12.57 -5.13 -7.06
CA PHE A 233 -13.26 -5.52 -5.82
C PHE A 233 -14.14 -4.39 -5.30
N GLY A 234 -13.67 -3.15 -5.36
CA GLY A 234 -14.45 -1.99 -4.95
C GLY A 234 -15.68 -1.77 -5.82
N ALA A 235 -15.56 -1.91 -7.13
CA ALA A 235 -16.70 -1.81 -8.05
C ALA A 235 -17.74 -2.90 -7.77
N LEU A 236 -17.32 -4.14 -7.55
CA LEU A 236 -18.18 -5.25 -7.16
C LEU A 236 -18.91 -4.94 -5.84
N LEU A 237 -18.18 -4.54 -4.81
CA LEU A 237 -18.75 -4.21 -3.50
C LEU A 237 -19.67 -3.00 -3.58
N GLY A 238 -19.33 -1.97 -4.38
CA GLY A 238 -20.17 -0.81 -4.62
C GLY A 238 -21.52 -1.21 -5.21
N ALA A 239 -21.52 -2.10 -6.20
CA ALA A 239 -22.75 -2.64 -6.79
C ALA A 239 -23.59 -3.46 -5.80
N LEU A 240 -22.94 -4.33 -5.01
CA LEU A 240 -23.62 -5.21 -4.04
C LEU A 240 -24.14 -4.47 -2.81
N LEU A 241 -23.35 -3.53 -2.28
CA LEU A 241 -23.64 -2.80 -1.06
C LEU A 241 -24.34 -1.45 -1.31
N SER A 242 -24.73 -1.15 -2.56
CA SER A 242 -25.43 0.09 -2.91
C SER A 242 -26.67 0.31 -2.04
N PRO A 243 -26.85 1.53 -1.48
CA PRO A 243 -28.06 1.87 -0.74
C PRO A 243 -29.32 1.95 -1.64
N HIS A 244 -29.11 2.02 -2.97
CA HIS A 244 -30.16 2.09 -3.99
C HIS A 244 -30.48 0.72 -4.62
N SER A 245 -29.70 -0.34 -4.26
CA SER A 245 -29.92 -1.70 -4.76
C SER A 245 -31.24 -2.27 -4.27
N ARG A 246 -31.88 -3.13 -5.08
CA ARG A 246 -33.01 -3.97 -4.69
C ARG A 246 -32.69 -4.89 -3.49
N TRP A 247 -31.40 -5.18 -3.28
CA TRP A 247 -30.90 -6.03 -2.21
C TRP A 247 -30.56 -5.27 -0.91
N LYS A 248 -30.93 -3.98 -0.77
CA LYS A 248 -30.55 -3.10 0.35
C LYS A 248 -30.83 -3.70 1.75
N ARG A 249 -31.84 -4.58 1.88
CA ARG A 249 -32.17 -5.23 3.16
C ARG A 249 -31.09 -6.23 3.60
N ILE A 250 -30.43 -6.89 2.64
CA ILE A 250 -29.35 -7.84 2.87
C ILE A 250 -28.01 -7.11 2.88
N ALA A 251 -27.85 -6.09 2.07
CA ALA A 251 -26.61 -5.32 1.93
C ALA A 251 -26.17 -4.66 3.26
N GLU A 252 -27.13 -4.19 4.08
CA GLU A 252 -26.79 -3.53 5.34
C GLU A 252 -26.18 -4.50 6.38
N PRO A 253 -26.79 -5.65 6.72
CA PRO A 253 -26.17 -6.59 7.65
C PRO A 253 -24.87 -7.19 7.08
N VAL A 254 -24.78 -7.43 5.77
CA VAL A 254 -23.53 -7.88 5.12
C VAL A 254 -22.43 -6.83 5.29
N ALA A 255 -22.73 -5.55 5.02
CA ALA A 255 -21.74 -4.48 5.21
C ALA A 255 -21.25 -4.37 6.66
N ARG A 256 -22.15 -4.53 7.64
CA ARG A 256 -21.78 -4.56 9.07
C ARG A 256 -20.87 -5.73 9.39
N GLY A 257 -21.19 -6.92 8.87
CA GLY A 257 -20.36 -8.12 9.04
C GLY A 257 -18.98 -7.95 8.43
N LEU A 258 -18.87 -7.44 7.19
CA LEU A 258 -17.62 -7.18 6.51
C LEU A 258 -16.79 -6.10 7.23
N ALA A 259 -17.42 -5.01 7.68
CA ALA A 259 -16.74 -3.96 8.43
C ALA A 259 -16.20 -4.49 9.76
N ALA A 260 -17.00 -5.27 10.50
CA ALA A 260 -16.56 -5.90 11.74
C ALA A 260 -15.42 -6.91 11.52
N ALA A 261 -15.51 -7.73 10.46
CA ALA A 261 -14.47 -8.67 10.08
C ALA A 261 -13.15 -7.94 9.72
N PHE A 262 -13.23 -6.82 9.00
CA PHE A 262 -12.07 -6.00 8.69
C PHE A 262 -11.42 -5.41 9.94
N VAL A 263 -12.21 -4.85 10.87
CA VAL A 263 -11.69 -4.35 12.15
C VAL A 263 -11.02 -5.47 12.94
N GLY A 264 -11.65 -6.64 13.02
CA GLY A 264 -11.05 -7.81 13.66
C GLY A 264 -9.74 -8.24 13.00
N ALA A 265 -9.69 -8.22 11.66
CA ALA A 265 -8.48 -8.51 10.89
C ALA A 265 -7.37 -7.47 11.14
N CYS A 266 -7.70 -6.18 11.29
CA CYS A 266 -6.73 -5.14 11.64
C CYS A 266 -6.13 -5.37 13.04
N ILE A 267 -6.97 -5.72 14.03
CA ILE A 267 -6.50 -6.05 15.39
C ILE A 267 -5.58 -7.29 15.34
N TRP A 268 -6.01 -8.34 14.63
CA TRP A 268 -5.20 -9.53 14.45
C TRP A 268 -3.87 -9.21 13.78
N ALA A 269 -3.86 -8.45 12.68
CA ALA A 269 -2.65 -8.07 11.98
C ALA A 269 -1.69 -7.25 12.88
N ALA A 270 -2.22 -6.29 13.66
CA ALA A 270 -1.42 -5.52 14.60
C ALA A 270 -0.75 -6.39 15.67
N VAL A 271 -1.48 -7.40 16.20
CA VAL A 271 -0.91 -8.38 17.13
C VAL A 271 0.18 -9.21 16.45
N MET A 272 -0.03 -9.63 15.20
CA MET A 272 0.93 -10.45 14.47
C MET A 272 2.21 -9.67 14.12
N VAL A 273 2.12 -8.38 13.76
CA VAL A 273 3.30 -7.51 13.57
C VAL A 273 4.21 -7.54 14.80
N VAL A 274 3.63 -7.47 16.01
CA VAL A 274 4.42 -7.50 17.25
C VAL A 274 4.95 -8.90 17.57
N ARG A 275 4.17 -9.96 17.26
CA ARG A 275 4.49 -11.34 17.63
C ARG A 275 5.36 -12.10 16.61
N THR A 276 5.56 -11.53 15.42
CA THR A 276 6.34 -12.16 14.36
C THR A 276 7.62 -11.37 14.13
N PRO A 277 8.69 -11.63 14.90
CA PRO A 277 9.99 -10.99 14.66
C PRO A 277 10.54 -11.44 13.32
N ILE A 278 11.30 -10.57 12.66
CA ILE A 278 11.85 -10.82 11.31
C ILE A 278 12.64 -12.12 11.21
N ALA A 279 13.36 -12.49 12.27
CA ALA A 279 14.10 -13.75 12.32
C ALA A 279 13.20 -14.99 12.12
N LYS A 280 11.93 -14.91 12.57
CA LYS A 280 10.95 -15.97 12.34
C LYS A 280 10.44 -15.96 10.90
N SER A 281 10.24 -14.78 10.32
CA SER A 281 9.80 -14.63 8.93
C SER A 281 10.85 -15.10 7.93
N LEU A 282 12.13 -14.92 8.24
CA LEU A 282 13.23 -15.41 7.42
C LEU A 282 13.31 -16.94 7.37
N GLY A 283 12.69 -17.63 8.33
CA GLY A 283 12.70 -19.09 8.43
C GLY A 283 13.98 -19.66 9.04
N THR A 284 14.09 -20.99 9.05
CA THR A 284 15.28 -21.71 9.51
C THR A 284 16.05 -22.23 8.31
N PRO A 285 17.41 -22.09 8.30
CA PRO A 285 18.24 -22.67 7.24
C PRO A 285 18.37 -24.18 7.49
N ASP A 286 17.40 -24.94 7.00
CA ASP A 286 17.28 -26.39 7.19
C ASP A 286 17.22 -27.17 5.85
N HIS A 287 17.29 -26.45 4.74
CA HIS A 287 17.21 -27.02 3.40
C HIS A 287 18.54 -26.87 2.67
N ALA A 288 19.21 -28.00 2.38
CA ALA A 288 20.52 -28.01 1.74
C ALA A 288 20.43 -27.66 0.26
N ILE A 289 21.14 -26.62 -0.15
CA ILE A 289 21.24 -26.15 -1.55
C ILE A 289 22.68 -26.37 -2.03
N SER A 290 22.82 -26.97 -3.20
CA SER A 290 24.12 -27.14 -3.84
C SER A 290 24.51 -25.87 -4.60
N ILE A 291 25.61 -25.26 -4.20
CA ILE A 291 26.20 -24.09 -4.89
C ILE A 291 27.14 -24.55 -5.97
N THR A 292 27.98 -25.56 -5.66
CA THR A 292 28.84 -26.27 -6.63
C THR A 292 28.80 -27.75 -6.29
N PRO A 293 29.33 -28.63 -7.17
CA PRO A 293 29.45 -30.05 -6.84
C PRO A 293 30.22 -30.34 -5.53
N ALA A 294 31.00 -29.38 -5.06
CA ALA A 294 31.82 -29.50 -3.85
C ALA A 294 31.35 -28.61 -2.68
N LEU A 295 30.40 -27.74 -2.88
CA LEU A 295 29.95 -26.75 -1.88
C LEU A 295 28.45 -26.77 -1.69
N MET A 296 28.01 -26.92 -0.47
CA MET A 296 26.58 -26.82 -0.06
C MET A 296 26.39 -25.78 1.00
N ILE A 297 25.20 -25.21 1.04
CA ILE A 297 24.72 -24.30 2.08
C ILE A 297 23.33 -24.72 2.53
N ASP A 298 23.04 -24.59 3.81
CA ASP A 298 21.67 -24.72 4.29
C ASP A 298 20.97 -23.38 4.20
N ALA A 299 19.80 -23.35 3.59
CA ALA A 299 18.97 -22.17 3.43
C ALA A 299 17.52 -22.47 3.79
N PRO A 300 16.72 -21.46 4.10
CA PRO A 300 15.28 -21.64 4.30
C PRO A 300 14.58 -22.13 3.03
N VAL A 301 13.42 -22.76 3.22
CA VAL A 301 12.60 -23.25 2.10
C VAL A 301 12.22 -22.08 1.15
N GLY A 302 12.38 -22.33 -0.14
CA GLY A 302 12.03 -21.36 -1.19
C GLY A 302 13.20 -20.55 -1.72
N TRP A 303 14.36 -20.56 -1.05
CA TRP A 303 15.57 -19.92 -1.56
C TRP A 303 16.07 -20.65 -2.81
N LYS A 304 16.66 -19.89 -3.74
CA LYS A 304 17.13 -20.42 -5.02
C LYS A 304 18.53 -19.92 -5.33
N TYR A 305 19.33 -20.82 -5.86
CA TYR A 305 20.64 -20.49 -6.44
C TYR A 305 20.50 -20.45 -7.96
N ASP A 306 20.85 -19.32 -8.58
CA ASP A 306 20.72 -19.10 -10.03
C ASP A 306 22.01 -19.36 -10.82
N GLY A 307 23.08 -19.70 -10.14
CA GLY A 307 24.41 -19.93 -10.72
C GLY A 307 25.44 -18.84 -10.38
N ASP A 308 24.98 -17.69 -9.90
CA ASP A 308 25.81 -16.55 -9.45
C ASP A 308 25.61 -16.28 -7.97
N ALA A 309 24.34 -16.21 -7.53
CA ALA A 309 23.99 -15.92 -6.17
C ALA A 309 22.85 -16.80 -5.64
N LEU A 310 22.75 -16.90 -4.33
CA LEU A 310 21.63 -17.49 -3.61
C LEU A 310 20.72 -16.37 -3.15
N HIS A 311 19.47 -16.39 -3.61
CA HIS A 311 18.47 -15.37 -3.31
C HIS A 311 17.33 -15.93 -2.46
N ASP A 312 16.82 -15.12 -1.57
CA ASP A 312 15.50 -15.36 -0.98
C ASP A 312 14.38 -15.18 -2.03
N PRO A 313 13.17 -15.71 -1.78
CA PRO A 313 12.08 -15.65 -2.77
C PRO A 313 11.64 -14.25 -3.20
N ASP A 314 11.97 -13.22 -2.45
CA ASP A 314 11.61 -11.83 -2.70
C ASP A 314 12.82 -10.97 -3.09
N GLU A 315 13.98 -11.57 -3.30
CA GLU A 315 15.23 -10.92 -3.70
C GLU A 315 15.71 -9.81 -2.74
N MET A 316 15.33 -9.94 -1.44
CA MET A 316 15.74 -9.00 -0.39
C MET A 316 17.11 -9.29 0.20
N ILE A 317 17.57 -10.52 0.03
CA ILE A 317 18.81 -11.04 0.58
C ILE A 317 19.52 -11.78 -0.52
N GLU A 318 20.76 -11.40 -0.74
CA GLU A 318 21.61 -11.99 -1.77
C GLU A 318 22.92 -12.49 -1.15
N LEU A 319 23.23 -13.78 -1.37
CA LEU A 319 24.51 -14.34 -1.05
C LEU A 319 25.26 -14.70 -2.34
N ARG A 320 26.31 -13.99 -2.64
CA ARG A 320 27.21 -14.28 -3.75
C ARG A 320 28.36 -15.17 -3.30
N PHE A 321 28.73 -16.10 -4.15
CA PHE A 321 29.81 -17.03 -3.90
C PHE A 321 30.91 -16.87 -4.96
N ALA A 322 32.11 -16.67 -4.50
CA ALA A 322 33.27 -16.83 -5.37
C ALA A 322 34.03 -18.08 -4.95
N THR A 323 34.15 -19.04 -5.87
CA THR A 323 35.12 -20.14 -5.75
C THR A 323 36.35 -19.72 -6.52
N PRO A 324 37.41 -19.23 -5.87
CA PRO A 324 38.56 -18.77 -6.59
C PRO A 324 39.19 -19.91 -7.35
N ASN A 325 39.52 -19.71 -8.61
CA ASN A 325 40.60 -20.43 -9.22
C ASN A 325 41.84 -20.17 -8.38
N ALA A 326 42.16 -21.08 -7.51
CA ALA A 326 43.37 -21.33 -6.72
C ALA A 326 44.27 -20.19 -6.22
N ALA A 327 44.04 -18.91 -6.55
CA ALA A 327 45.03 -17.87 -6.30
C ALA A 327 44.48 -16.43 -6.10
N ALA A 328 43.14 -16.21 -6.04
CA ALA A 328 42.69 -14.84 -5.75
C ALA A 328 42.74 -14.57 -4.23
N PRO A 329 43.59 -13.64 -3.76
CA PRO A 329 43.63 -13.26 -2.34
C PRO A 329 42.28 -12.73 -1.91
N PHE A 330 41.92 -12.92 -0.63
CA PHE A 330 40.72 -12.33 0.00
C PHE A 330 40.60 -10.81 -0.26
N GLU A 331 41.74 -10.13 -0.32
CA GLU A 331 41.84 -8.70 -0.59
C GLU A 331 41.33 -8.33 -1.99
N ASP A 332 41.63 -9.14 -3.02
CA ASP A 332 41.15 -8.91 -4.40
C ASP A 332 39.66 -9.10 -4.53
N PHE A 333 39.07 -10.09 -3.85
CA PHE A 333 37.64 -10.29 -3.81
C PHE A 333 36.95 -9.13 -3.07
N THR A 334 37.50 -8.70 -1.95
CA THR A 334 36.98 -7.57 -1.19
C THR A 334 37.02 -6.29 -2.00
N ALA A 335 38.11 -6.06 -2.76
CA ALA A 335 38.25 -4.92 -3.65
C ALA A 335 37.22 -4.95 -4.80
N HIS A 336 37.01 -6.14 -5.39
CA HIS A 336 36.03 -6.33 -6.45
C HIS A 336 34.60 -6.09 -5.95
N GLU A 337 34.24 -6.63 -4.78
CA GLU A 337 32.91 -6.39 -4.20
C GLU A 337 32.69 -4.92 -3.81
N LYS A 338 33.72 -4.24 -3.33
CA LYS A 338 33.66 -2.79 -3.10
C LYS A 338 33.40 -2.02 -4.40
N ASP A 339 34.07 -2.38 -5.48
CA ASP A 339 33.90 -1.76 -6.80
C ASP A 339 32.51 -2.05 -7.38
N ARG A 340 31.99 -3.28 -7.24
CA ARG A 340 30.61 -3.65 -7.60
C ARG A 340 29.59 -2.76 -6.87
N VAL A 341 29.75 -2.60 -5.58
CA VAL A 341 28.89 -1.76 -4.76
C VAL A 341 28.92 -0.31 -5.24
N HIS A 342 30.11 0.21 -5.59
CA HIS A 342 30.24 1.55 -6.14
C HIS A 342 29.58 1.74 -7.50
N THR A 343 29.42 0.67 -8.28
CA THR A 343 28.72 0.73 -9.57
C THR A 343 27.21 0.53 -9.45
N GLN A 344 26.76 -0.18 -8.42
CA GLN A 344 25.36 -0.47 -8.17
C GLN A 344 24.60 0.70 -7.55
N PHE A 345 25.25 1.50 -6.72
CA PHE A 345 24.60 2.59 -6.01
C PHE A 345 25.15 3.95 -6.43
N ASP A 346 24.29 4.90 -6.74
CA ASP A 346 24.63 6.30 -6.90
C ASP A 346 24.82 6.98 -5.53
N ARG A 347 25.90 7.77 -5.37
CA ARG A 347 26.20 8.56 -4.15
C ARG A 347 26.39 7.71 -2.88
N ILE A 348 27.35 6.81 -2.91
CA ILE A 348 27.72 6.00 -1.74
C ILE A 348 28.43 6.84 -0.68
N ALA A 349 27.92 6.78 0.56
CA ALA A 349 28.70 7.05 1.74
C ALA A 349 29.14 5.73 2.34
N LEU A 350 30.38 5.30 2.09
CA LEU A 350 30.98 4.16 2.79
C LEU A 350 31.16 4.56 4.26
N ALA A 351 30.38 3.93 5.15
CA ALA A 351 30.63 4.01 6.58
C ALA A 351 31.47 2.79 6.98
N THR A 352 32.64 3.06 7.47
CA THR A 352 33.58 2.24 8.27
C THR A 352 33.50 0.70 8.16
N ASP A 353 34.65 0.12 7.80
CA ASP A 353 34.94 -1.31 7.96
C ASP A 353 34.84 -1.68 9.46
N HIS A 354 33.90 -2.53 9.80
CA HIS A 354 33.78 -3.15 11.10
C HIS A 354 34.13 -4.64 11.03
N VAL A 355 34.94 -5.10 11.97
CA VAL A 355 35.16 -6.55 12.13
C VAL A 355 33.92 -7.15 12.76
N VAL A 356 33.21 -8.00 12.01
CA VAL A 356 32.03 -8.71 12.49
C VAL A 356 32.47 -10.01 13.17
N PRO A 357 31.85 -10.42 14.27
CA PRO A 357 32.06 -11.76 14.82
C PRO A 357 31.51 -12.80 13.84
N LEU A 358 32.40 -13.38 13.05
CA LEU A 358 32.10 -14.47 12.14
C LEU A 358 32.22 -15.84 12.82
N PRO A 359 31.57 -16.88 12.28
CA PRO A 359 31.74 -18.24 12.78
C PRO A 359 33.20 -18.68 12.78
N GLN A 360 33.53 -19.65 13.62
CA GLN A 360 34.90 -20.14 13.79
C GLN A 360 35.55 -20.53 12.45
N GLY A 361 36.73 -19.98 12.19
CA GLY A 361 37.50 -20.21 10.98
C GLY A 361 37.14 -19.33 9.78
N TRP A 362 36.19 -18.42 9.92
CA TRP A 362 35.90 -17.39 8.93
C TRP A 362 36.68 -16.11 9.25
N GLN A 363 37.18 -15.47 8.19
CA GLN A 363 37.77 -14.13 8.22
C GLN A 363 36.93 -13.23 7.34
N GLY A 364 36.71 -11.98 7.72
CA GLY A 364 35.92 -11.08 6.92
C GLY A 364 35.78 -9.69 7.47
N SER A 365 35.17 -8.83 6.67
CA SER A 365 34.81 -7.46 7.02
C SER A 365 33.37 -7.18 6.69
N GLU A 366 32.79 -6.23 7.42
CA GLU A 366 31.46 -5.72 7.18
C GLU A 366 31.57 -4.31 6.61
N LEU A 367 30.85 -4.06 5.54
CA LEU A 367 30.67 -2.75 4.93
C LEU A 367 29.25 -2.29 5.18
N ALA A 368 29.07 -1.20 5.92
CA ALA A 368 27.79 -0.53 5.96
C ALA A 368 27.73 0.47 4.80
N VAL A 369 26.79 0.27 3.90
CA VAL A 369 26.62 1.09 2.70
C VAL A 369 25.33 1.87 2.81
N SER A 370 25.40 3.16 2.50
CA SER A 370 24.23 4.02 2.35
C SER A 370 24.28 4.62 0.95
N GLY A 371 23.32 4.29 0.12
CA GLY A 371 23.28 4.74 -1.28
C GLY A 371 21.83 4.98 -1.75
N GLU A 372 21.71 5.67 -2.88
CA GLU A 372 20.45 5.75 -3.63
C GLU A 372 20.58 4.75 -4.77
N ASP A 373 19.56 3.90 -4.98
CA ASP A 373 19.52 3.01 -6.13
C ASP A 373 19.67 3.81 -7.43
N ALA A 374 20.39 3.26 -8.41
CA ALA A 374 20.65 3.92 -9.69
C ALA A 374 19.37 4.36 -10.42
N ASP A 375 18.25 3.70 -10.13
CA ASP A 375 16.93 3.99 -10.70
C ASP A 375 16.25 5.21 -10.04
N GLY A 376 16.79 5.75 -8.93
CA GLY A 376 16.27 6.92 -8.21
C GLY A 376 14.87 6.73 -7.58
N ALA A 377 14.31 5.54 -7.64
CA ALA A 377 12.92 5.27 -7.28
C ALA A 377 12.71 4.91 -5.80
N GLY A 378 13.73 4.41 -5.13
CA GLY A 378 13.64 3.84 -3.79
C GLY A 378 14.01 4.78 -2.63
N GLY A 379 14.55 5.99 -2.91
CA GLY A 379 15.13 6.83 -1.88
C GLY A 379 16.46 6.26 -1.35
N ARG A 380 16.96 6.84 -0.25
CA ARG A 380 18.24 6.41 0.34
C ARG A 380 18.07 5.09 1.08
N GLN A 381 18.70 4.04 0.58
CA GLN A 381 18.73 2.72 1.19
C GLN A 381 20.00 2.53 2.03
N HIS A 382 19.87 1.73 3.09
CA HIS A 382 20.98 1.36 3.95
C HIS A 382 21.17 -0.15 3.89
N TYR A 383 22.28 -0.56 3.32
CA TYR A 383 22.64 -1.97 3.18
C TYR A 383 23.83 -2.31 4.08
N ARG A 384 23.86 -3.56 4.49
CA ARG A 384 24.98 -4.18 5.15
C ARG A 384 25.53 -5.27 4.25
N ILE A 385 26.79 -5.18 3.90
CA ILE A 385 27.47 -6.16 3.07
C ILE A 385 28.54 -6.81 3.93
N VAL A 386 28.39 -8.11 4.13
CA VAL A 386 29.37 -8.91 4.88
C VAL A 386 30.16 -9.71 3.88
N ILE A 387 31.46 -9.42 3.75
CA ILE A 387 32.39 -10.17 2.92
C ILE A 387 33.17 -11.10 3.84
N ALA A 388 33.08 -12.39 3.62
CA ALA A 388 33.71 -13.40 4.44
C ALA A 388 34.44 -14.44 3.58
N GLY A 389 35.57 -14.93 4.11
CA GLY A 389 36.34 -16.00 3.49
C GLY A 389 36.74 -17.07 4.48
N LYS A 390 36.81 -18.32 4.01
CA LYS A 390 37.27 -19.47 4.80
C LYS A 390 38.04 -20.42 3.94
N GLU A 391 39.17 -20.90 4.46
CA GLU A 391 39.90 -22.00 3.84
C GLU A 391 39.14 -23.32 4.11
N MET A 392 38.79 -24.00 3.02
CA MET A 392 38.06 -25.27 3.04
C MET A 392 38.82 -26.32 2.25
N GLN A 393 38.45 -27.61 2.39
CA GLN A 393 39.04 -28.67 1.58
C GLN A 393 38.76 -28.42 0.10
N GLY A 394 39.79 -28.01 -0.66
CA GLY A 394 39.70 -27.72 -2.09
C GLY A 394 39.86 -26.24 -2.46
N GLY A 395 40.16 -25.38 -1.52
CA GLY A 395 40.46 -23.97 -1.74
C GLY A 395 39.81 -23.02 -0.76
N VAL A 396 39.90 -21.72 -1.02
CA VAL A 396 39.24 -20.67 -0.21
C VAL A 396 37.84 -20.47 -0.77
N VAL A 397 36.83 -20.45 0.08
CA VAL A 397 35.47 -20.06 -0.26
C VAL A 397 35.26 -18.60 0.20
N LEU A 398 34.83 -17.78 -0.72
CA LEU A 398 34.52 -16.38 -0.47
C LEU A 398 33.01 -16.17 -0.61
N VAL A 399 32.42 -15.43 0.31
CA VAL A 399 30.99 -15.14 0.34
C VAL A 399 30.79 -13.64 0.55
N SER A 400 29.94 -13.04 -0.25
CA SER A 400 29.43 -11.69 -0.03
C SER A 400 27.93 -11.78 0.27
N LEU A 401 27.51 -11.30 1.43
CA LEU A 401 26.12 -11.24 1.86
C LEU A 401 25.66 -9.79 1.80
N GLU A 402 24.68 -9.50 0.96
CA GLU A 402 24.01 -8.21 0.88
C GLU A 402 22.61 -8.27 1.49
N ILE A 403 22.32 -7.31 2.38
CA ILE A 403 21.05 -7.26 3.10
C ILE A 403 20.76 -5.85 3.61
N ALA A 404 19.47 -5.46 3.69
CA ALA A 404 19.07 -4.22 4.34
C ALA A 404 19.56 -4.17 5.80
N ASP A 405 20.23 -3.10 6.20
CA ASP A 405 20.89 -2.94 7.51
C ASP A 405 19.93 -3.13 8.69
N SER A 406 18.70 -2.65 8.55
CA SER A 406 17.64 -2.83 9.56
C SER A 406 17.24 -4.29 9.76
N MET A 407 17.27 -5.11 8.70
CA MET A 407 17.04 -6.56 8.79
C MET A 407 18.22 -7.28 9.44
N ALA A 408 19.45 -6.94 9.03
CA ALA A 408 20.66 -7.52 9.62
C ALA A 408 20.73 -7.28 11.12
N ARG A 409 20.46 -6.05 11.57
CA ARG A 409 20.41 -5.74 13.02
C ARG A 409 19.30 -6.46 13.78
N ALA A 410 18.18 -6.76 13.12
CA ALA A 410 17.04 -7.42 13.74
C ALA A 410 17.19 -8.96 13.83
N ALA A 411 18.04 -9.56 12.99
CA ALA A 411 18.22 -11.01 12.92
C ALA A 411 19.71 -11.44 12.80
N PRO A 412 20.63 -10.97 13.67
CA PRO A 412 22.06 -11.24 13.50
C PRO A 412 22.40 -12.74 13.60
N ALA A 413 21.69 -13.49 14.44
CA ALA A 413 21.90 -14.93 14.57
C ALA A 413 21.54 -15.73 13.30
N PHE A 414 20.56 -15.27 12.52
CA PHE A 414 20.18 -15.90 11.27
C PHE A 414 21.34 -15.88 10.27
N PHE A 415 21.97 -14.72 10.07
CA PHE A 415 23.07 -14.58 9.11
C PHE A 415 24.33 -15.31 9.56
N THR A 416 24.63 -15.31 10.86
CA THR A 416 25.73 -16.11 11.39
C THR A 416 25.51 -17.61 11.16
N ALA A 417 24.26 -18.09 11.34
CA ALA A 417 23.91 -19.49 11.08
C ALA A 417 24.01 -19.83 9.59
N GLN A 418 23.57 -18.93 8.70
CA GLN A 418 23.63 -19.09 7.25
C GLN A 418 25.07 -19.29 6.78
N ILE A 419 26.00 -18.41 7.18
CA ILE A 419 27.42 -18.53 6.86
C ILE A 419 28.04 -19.79 7.49
N ALA A 420 27.63 -20.12 8.72
CA ALA A 420 28.15 -21.29 9.42
C ALA A 420 27.73 -22.63 8.77
N SER A 421 26.61 -22.64 8.06
CA SER A 421 26.08 -23.85 7.40
C SER A 421 26.82 -24.26 6.14
N LEU A 422 27.71 -23.40 5.60
CA LEU A 422 28.52 -23.71 4.43
C LEU A 422 29.42 -24.92 4.71
N THR A 423 29.20 -25.97 3.95
CA THR A 423 29.92 -27.24 4.10
C THR A 423 30.46 -27.72 2.75
N THR A 424 31.63 -28.39 2.78
CA THR A 424 32.13 -29.12 1.61
C THR A 424 31.47 -30.49 1.53
N VAL A 425 31.00 -30.85 0.34
CA VAL A 425 30.52 -32.21 0.05
C VAL A 425 31.68 -33.17 0.16
N ARG A 426 31.68 -34.08 1.15
CA ARG A 426 32.62 -35.19 1.18
C ARG A 426 32.29 -36.13 0.01
N LYS A 427 33.24 -36.30 -0.93
CA LYS A 427 33.16 -37.34 -1.94
C LYS A 427 33.26 -38.73 -1.31
#